data_27bba96ad2819e106f410dae11ef5886
#
_entry.id   27bba96ad2819e106f410dae11ef5886
#
_cell.length_a   1.000
_cell.length_b   1.000
_cell.length_c   1.000
_cell.angle_alpha   90.00
_cell.angle_beta   90.00
_cell.angle_gamma   90.00
#
_symmetry.space_group_name_H-M   'P 1'
#
loop_
_entity.id
_entity.type
_entity.pdbx_description
1 polymer ?
#
loop_
_entity_poly.entity_id
_entity_poly.type
_entity_poly.pdbx_seq_one_letter_code
_entity_poly.pdbx_strand_id
1 'polypeptide(L)'
;MTPAEEPRLDLLVHRMTWEADNVLSIELTHPAGDPLPAWQPGAHIDVHTGGHIRQYSLCSDPADTTHWRIGVLREPASRGGSAHLHSRLRPGQTLHVQGPRNHFELDTTGDATGYLFIAGGIGITPILAMAREAARTHTPWRLVHGGRTRTSLAFGAELTALAELPGGTVEFVPQDEHGHIDLDTLLGDLAPGTQVYCCGPEPLLAAVEERHPDARTERFAAPAAAPRDGEDSTFDIVCSRTGRTVEVGPGTTALDALENAGIPVASSCRDGICGTCETKVLEGTPDHRDFLLTDTEREAGASMMLCVSRARTPRLVLDL
;
A
#
# COMPACT_ATOMS: atom_id res chain seq x y z
N MET A 1 5.34 -16.60 -18.70
CA MET A 1 4.83 -15.29 -19.09
C MET A 1 5.72 -14.27 -18.40
N THR A 2 6.37 -13.38 -19.14
CA THR A 2 7.09 -12.23 -18.57
C THR A 2 6.05 -11.43 -17.78
N PRO A 3 6.33 -10.98 -16.53
CA PRO A 3 5.45 -10.03 -15.86
C PRO A 3 5.23 -8.87 -16.83
N ALA A 4 4.00 -8.50 -17.10
CA ALA A 4 3.71 -7.35 -17.96
C ALA A 4 4.43 -6.16 -17.29
N GLU A 5 5.29 -5.48 -18.03
CA GLU A 5 5.92 -4.24 -17.54
C GLU A 5 4.78 -3.28 -17.16
N GLU A 6 4.78 -2.86 -15.91
CA GLU A 6 3.80 -1.90 -15.42
C GLU A 6 3.90 -0.60 -16.21
N PRO A 7 2.76 0.00 -16.59
CA PRO A 7 2.78 1.22 -17.37
C PRO A 7 3.49 2.35 -16.61
N ARG A 8 4.41 3.01 -17.31
CA ARG A 8 5.03 4.27 -16.87
C ARG A 8 4.31 5.39 -17.57
N LEU A 9 3.80 6.34 -16.80
CA LEU A 9 2.96 7.42 -17.30
C LEU A 9 3.52 8.77 -16.85
N ASP A 10 3.42 9.74 -17.74
CA ASP A 10 3.69 11.13 -17.48
C ASP A 10 2.35 11.86 -17.37
N LEU A 11 1.89 12.09 -16.15
CA LEU A 11 0.58 12.64 -15.89
C LEU A 11 0.65 14.13 -15.53
N LEU A 12 -0.34 14.87 -16.01
CA LEU A 12 -0.51 16.28 -15.67
C LEU A 12 -1.12 16.41 -14.27
N VAL A 13 -0.52 17.19 -13.40
CA VAL A 13 -1.13 17.63 -12.16
C VAL A 13 -2.25 18.60 -12.51
N HIS A 14 -3.48 18.13 -12.48
CA HIS A 14 -4.66 18.93 -12.85
C HIS A 14 -5.08 19.85 -11.71
N ARG A 15 -5.19 19.31 -10.50
CA ARG A 15 -5.62 20.05 -9.32
C ARG A 15 -4.89 19.56 -8.07
N MET A 16 -4.71 20.45 -7.11
CA MET A 16 -4.26 20.17 -5.75
C MET A 16 -5.24 20.81 -4.77
N THR A 17 -5.75 20.03 -3.83
CA THR A 17 -6.76 20.47 -2.85
C THR A 17 -6.26 20.22 -1.44
N TRP A 18 -6.42 21.20 -0.54
CA TRP A 18 -6.21 20.99 0.89
C TRP A 18 -7.39 20.21 1.46
N GLU A 19 -7.12 19.04 2.04
CA GLU A 19 -8.15 18.13 2.57
C GLU A 19 -8.24 18.19 4.09
N ALA A 20 -7.08 18.31 4.74
CA ALA A 20 -6.96 18.32 6.20
C ALA A 20 -5.58 18.90 6.59
N ASP A 21 -5.32 19.01 7.89
CA ASP A 21 -4.01 19.42 8.39
C ASP A 21 -2.90 18.52 7.85
N ASN A 22 -1.97 19.12 7.09
CA ASN A 22 -0.87 18.46 6.42
C ASN A 22 -1.29 17.41 5.34
N VAL A 23 -2.51 17.44 4.86
CA VAL A 23 -2.98 16.54 3.81
C VAL A 23 -3.42 17.33 2.57
N LEU A 24 -2.81 17.02 1.44
CA LEU A 24 -3.23 17.48 0.12
C LEU A 24 -3.73 16.30 -0.70
N SER A 25 -4.82 16.47 -1.45
CA SER A 25 -5.10 15.60 -2.58
C SER A 25 -4.52 16.18 -3.87
N ILE A 26 -4.10 15.29 -4.77
CA ILE A 26 -3.51 15.61 -6.06
C ILE A 26 -4.29 14.84 -7.11
N GLU A 27 -4.91 15.56 -8.04
CA GLU A 27 -5.59 14.97 -9.19
C GLU A 27 -4.66 14.96 -10.39
N LEU A 28 -4.57 13.81 -11.03
CA LEU A 28 -3.68 13.51 -12.15
C LEU A 28 -4.52 13.13 -13.37
N THR A 29 -4.23 13.73 -14.51
CA THR A 29 -4.91 13.45 -15.78
C THR A 29 -3.89 13.14 -16.87
N HIS A 30 -4.31 12.43 -17.92
CA HIS A 30 -3.48 12.25 -19.09
C HIS A 30 -3.33 13.60 -19.83
N PRO A 31 -2.11 14.02 -20.22
CA PRO A 31 -1.91 15.34 -20.84
C PRO A 31 -2.61 15.52 -22.19
N ALA A 32 -2.88 14.44 -22.92
CA ALA A 32 -3.67 14.44 -24.14
C ALA A 32 -5.18 14.21 -23.92
N GLY A 33 -5.62 14.01 -22.67
CA GLY A 33 -7.01 13.71 -22.34
C GLY A 33 -7.44 12.27 -22.60
N ASP A 34 -6.50 11.37 -22.84
CA ASP A 34 -6.79 9.93 -23.02
C ASP A 34 -7.23 9.31 -21.69
N PRO A 35 -8.03 8.23 -21.69
CA PRO A 35 -8.38 7.50 -20.49
C PRO A 35 -7.13 6.94 -19.79
N LEU A 36 -7.13 7.02 -18.47
CA LEU A 36 -6.12 6.38 -17.63
C LEU A 36 -6.39 4.87 -17.50
N PRO A 37 -5.37 4.05 -17.24
CA PRO A 37 -5.55 2.63 -16.96
C PRO A 37 -6.61 2.39 -15.88
N ALA A 38 -7.46 1.39 -16.10
CA ALA A 38 -8.43 0.94 -15.11
C ALA A 38 -7.72 0.38 -13.87
N TRP A 39 -8.34 0.55 -12.72
CA TRP A 39 -7.83 0.09 -11.44
C TRP A 39 -8.94 -0.37 -10.51
N GLN A 40 -8.60 -1.08 -9.44
CA GLN A 40 -9.55 -1.58 -8.46
C GLN A 40 -9.28 -0.96 -7.09
N PRO A 41 -10.31 -0.83 -6.20
CA PRO A 41 -10.13 -0.33 -4.84
C PRO A 41 -9.00 -1.04 -4.10
N GLY A 42 -8.15 -0.27 -3.42
CA GLY A 42 -6.92 -0.74 -2.80
C GLY A 42 -5.66 -0.56 -3.65
N ALA A 43 -5.81 -0.23 -4.95
CA ALA A 43 -4.65 0.00 -5.81
C ALA A 43 -3.86 1.27 -5.44
N HIS A 44 -2.56 1.20 -5.68
CA HIS A 44 -1.63 2.31 -5.49
C HIS A 44 -0.76 2.53 -6.73
N ILE A 45 -0.13 3.68 -6.80
CA ILE A 45 0.86 4.04 -7.81
C ILE A 45 2.18 4.44 -7.17
N ASP A 46 3.28 4.17 -7.86
CA ASP A 46 4.57 4.76 -7.56
C ASP A 46 4.64 6.17 -8.13
N VAL A 47 5.05 7.12 -7.33
CA VAL A 47 5.23 8.52 -7.71
C VAL A 47 6.70 8.89 -7.58
N HIS A 48 7.30 9.37 -8.68
CA HIS A 48 8.69 9.79 -8.72
C HIS A 48 8.81 11.28 -8.34
N THR A 49 9.48 11.58 -7.23
CA THR A 49 9.61 12.96 -6.72
C THR A 49 11.02 13.24 -6.23
N GLY A 50 11.70 14.23 -6.83
CA GLY A 50 12.97 14.74 -6.30
C GLY A 50 14.04 13.68 -5.98
N GLY A 51 14.11 12.59 -6.77
CA GLY A 51 15.03 11.48 -6.55
C GLY A 51 14.51 10.38 -5.61
N HIS A 52 13.25 10.46 -5.21
CA HIS A 52 12.57 9.46 -4.39
C HIS A 52 11.40 8.83 -5.15
N ILE A 53 11.15 7.55 -4.91
CA ILE A 53 9.92 6.86 -5.33
C ILE A 53 9.09 6.63 -4.07
N ARG A 54 7.78 6.94 -4.13
CA ARG A 54 6.84 6.74 -3.02
C ARG A 54 5.52 6.21 -3.54
N GLN A 55 4.94 5.28 -2.78
CA GLN A 55 3.63 4.71 -3.03
C GLN A 55 2.55 5.64 -2.51
N TYR A 56 1.49 5.80 -3.31
CA TYR A 56 0.27 6.49 -2.90
C TYR A 56 -0.95 5.73 -3.40
N SER A 57 -1.85 5.39 -2.49
CA SER A 57 -3.09 4.71 -2.83
C SER A 57 -3.98 5.62 -3.67
N LEU A 58 -4.62 5.05 -4.68
CA LEU A 58 -5.62 5.74 -5.48
C LEU A 58 -6.91 5.89 -4.66
N CYS A 59 -7.43 7.12 -4.61
CA CYS A 59 -8.61 7.46 -3.82
C CYS A 59 -9.67 8.24 -4.61
N SER A 60 -9.60 8.25 -5.96
CA SER A 60 -10.68 8.70 -6.85
C SER A 60 -11.81 7.67 -6.92
N ASP A 61 -12.79 7.89 -7.75
CA ASP A 61 -13.77 6.87 -8.13
C ASP A 61 -13.11 5.90 -9.12
N PRO A 62 -13.07 4.58 -8.83
CA PRO A 62 -12.51 3.59 -9.78
C PRO A 62 -13.24 3.51 -11.12
N ALA A 63 -14.52 3.91 -11.16
CA ALA A 63 -15.31 3.97 -12.40
C ALA A 63 -14.94 5.17 -13.30
N ASP A 64 -14.27 6.19 -12.75
CA ASP A 64 -13.83 7.35 -13.51
C ASP A 64 -12.42 7.15 -14.05
N THR A 65 -12.31 6.94 -15.35
CA THR A 65 -11.04 6.77 -16.06
C THR A 65 -10.41 8.09 -16.52
N THR A 66 -11.04 9.22 -16.27
CA THR A 66 -10.54 10.53 -16.72
C THR A 66 -9.44 11.09 -15.83
N HIS A 67 -9.43 10.71 -14.56
CA HIS A 67 -8.42 11.15 -13.60
C HIS A 67 -8.15 10.13 -12.50
N TRP A 68 -6.93 10.18 -11.99
CA TRP A 68 -6.55 9.55 -10.74
C TRP A 68 -6.41 10.59 -9.65
N ARG A 69 -6.73 10.23 -8.41
CA ARG A 69 -6.49 11.07 -7.23
C ARG A 69 -5.69 10.30 -6.18
N ILE A 70 -4.70 10.95 -5.62
CA ILE A 70 -3.93 10.47 -4.48
C ILE A 70 -4.03 11.44 -3.32
N GLY A 71 -3.99 10.93 -2.07
CA GLY A 71 -3.90 11.75 -0.86
C GLY A 71 -2.47 11.70 -0.31
N VAL A 72 -1.89 12.86 -0.02
CA VAL A 72 -0.51 13.00 0.43
C VAL A 72 -0.45 13.66 1.79
N LEU A 73 -0.10 12.89 2.81
CA LEU A 73 0.24 13.42 4.13
C LEU A 73 1.69 13.94 4.11
N ARG A 74 1.89 15.18 4.54
CA ARG A 74 3.22 15.71 4.78
C ARG A 74 3.80 15.13 6.07
N GLU A 75 4.65 14.14 5.92
CA GLU A 75 5.33 13.49 7.05
C GLU A 75 6.31 14.44 7.73
N PRO A 76 6.24 14.63 9.06
CA PRO A 76 7.17 15.51 9.81
C PRO A 76 8.63 15.08 9.66
N ALA A 77 8.90 13.76 9.67
CA ALA A 77 10.21 13.16 9.48
C ALA A 77 10.43 12.69 8.03
N SER A 78 9.90 13.46 7.05
CA SER A 78 9.95 13.08 5.63
C SER A 78 11.39 12.88 5.13
N ARG A 79 11.61 11.75 4.45
CA ARG A 79 12.84 11.47 3.70
C ARG A 79 12.91 12.25 2.36
N GLY A 80 12.04 13.26 2.16
CA GLY A 80 12.00 14.18 1.03
C GLY A 80 10.77 14.07 0.12
N GLY A 81 10.17 12.89 -0.08
CA GLY A 81 9.09 12.66 -1.05
C GLY A 81 7.83 13.50 -0.77
N SER A 82 7.16 13.30 0.37
CA SER A 82 5.95 14.06 0.71
C SER A 82 6.21 15.56 0.88
N ALA A 83 7.38 15.94 1.44
CA ALA A 83 7.78 17.33 1.55
C ALA A 83 7.94 17.99 0.17
N HIS A 84 8.49 17.27 -0.83
CA HIS A 84 8.59 17.75 -2.22
C HIS A 84 7.22 18.01 -2.82
N LEU A 85 6.29 17.05 -2.70
CA LEU A 85 4.92 17.20 -3.24
C LEU A 85 4.20 18.40 -2.63
N HIS A 86 4.32 18.63 -1.34
CA HIS A 86 3.70 19.78 -0.67
C HIS A 86 4.33 21.12 -1.02
N SER A 87 5.66 21.17 -1.17
CA SER A 87 6.38 22.46 -1.28
C SER A 87 6.75 22.86 -2.71
N ARG A 88 6.91 21.89 -3.62
CA ARG A 88 7.45 22.13 -4.97
C ARG A 88 6.47 21.82 -6.10
N LEU A 89 5.61 20.80 -5.92
CA LEU A 89 4.64 20.44 -6.96
C LEU A 89 3.59 21.54 -7.13
N ARG A 90 3.17 21.76 -8.38
CA ARG A 90 2.14 22.76 -8.74
C ARG A 90 1.24 22.21 -9.83
N PRO A 91 -0.04 22.62 -9.87
CA PRO A 91 -0.90 22.37 -11.03
C PRO A 91 -0.24 22.83 -12.33
N GLY A 92 -0.43 22.04 -13.39
CA GLY A 92 0.21 22.25 -14.71
C GLY A 92 1.58 21.61 -14.87
N GLN A 93 2.16 21.05 -13.81
CA GLN A 93 3.41 20.28 -13.91
C GLN A 93 3.14 18.82 -14.25
N THR A 94 4.14 18.15 -14.81
CA THR A 94 4.11 16.71 -15.07
C THR A 94 4.66 15.96 -13.88
N LEU A 95 3.98 14.86 -13.53
CA LEU A 95 4.38 13.92 -12.51
C LEU A 95 4.59 12.54 -13.14
N HIS A 96 5.79 11.98 -12.96
CA HIS A 96 6.11 10.64 -13.44
C HIS A 96 5.58 9.61 -12.46
N VAL A 97 4.77 8.67 -12.96
CA VAL A 97 4.15 7.62 -12.15
C VAL A 97 4.31 6.25 -12.79
N GLN A 98 4.22 5.19 -11.99
CA GLN A 98 4.22 3.81 -12.44
C GLN A 98 3.12 3.03 -11.73
N GLY A 99 2.47 2.09 -12.41
CA GLY A 99 1.34 1.32 -11.91
C GLY A 99 0.07 1.60 -12.74
N PRO A 100 -1.13 1.24 -12.23
CA PRO A 100 -1.44 0.87 -10.84
C PRO A 100 -1.08 -0.59 -10.51
N ARG A 101 -0.83 -0.85 -9.22
CA ARG A 101 -0.71 -2.19 -8.61
C ARG A 101 -1.69 -2.31 -7.47
N ASN A 102 -2.13 -3.55 -7.16
CA ASN A 102 -3.02 -3.78 -6.03
C ASN A 102 -2.56 -4.99 -5.21
N HIS A 103 -2.27 -4.77 -3.94
CA HIS A 103 -1.97 -5.79 -2.93
C HIS A 103 -2.92 -5.69 -1.74
N PHE A 104 -3.97 -4.87 -1.87
CA PHE A 104 -4.98 -4.65 -0.85
C PHE A 104 -6.37 -4.67 -1.49
N GLU A 105 -6.65 -5.73 -2.26
CA GLU A 105 -7.87 -5.83 -3.05
C GLU A 105 -9.13 -5.95 -2.18
N LEU A 106 -10.17 -5.19 -2.54
CA LEU A 106 -11.50 -5.40 -2.00
C LEU A 106 -12.09 -6.68 -2.62
N ASP A 107 -12.38 -7.66 -1.79
CA ASP A 107 -13.01 -8.90 -2.23
C ASP A 107 -14.51 -8.66 -2.51
N THR A 108 -14.85 -8.66 -3.76
CA THR A 108 -16.22 -8.48 -4.27
C THR A 108 -16.80 -9.80 -4.83
N THR A 109 -16.23 -10.95 -4.47
CA THR A 109 -16.63 -12.27 -5.04
C THR A 109 -18.01 -12.74 -4.59
N GLY A 110 -18.72 -11.99 -3.74
CA GLY A 110 -20.12 -12.24 -3.40
C GLY A 110 -20.35 -12.96 -2.08
N ASP A 111 -19.30 -13.39 -1.39
CA ASP A 111 -19.41 -14.06 -0.09
C ASP A 111 -19.52 -13.06 1.07
N ALA A 112 -19.15 -11.79 0.85
CA ALA A 112 -19.25 -10.74 1.86
C ALA A 112 -20.69 -10.31 2.07
N THR A 113 -21.18 -10.40 3.30
CA THR A 113 -22.49 -9.89 3.71
C THR A 113 -22.42 -8.41 4.10
N GLY A 114 -21.21 -7.87 4.30
CA GLY A 114 -20.92 -6.49 4.61
C GLY A 114 -19.43 -6.25 4.79
N TYR A 115 -19.06 -4.98 4.92
CA TYR A 115 -17.67 -4.58 5.16
C TYR A 115 -17.55 -3.72 6.41
N LEU A 116 -16.53 -3.98 7.21
CA LEU A 116 -16.03 -3.06 8.21
C LEU A 116 -14.71 -2.46 7.74
N PHE A 117 -14.69 -1.16 7.53
CA PHE A 117 -13.52 -0.38 7.17
C PHE A 117 -12.99 0.38 8.38
N ILE A 118 -11.70 0.23 8.69
CA ILE A 118 -11.02 0.93 9.78
C ILE A 118 -9.87 1.73 9.17
N ALA A 119 -9.93 3.05 9.29
CA ALA A 119 -8.92 3.94 8.75
C ALA A 119 -8.24 4.74 9.86
N GLY A 120 -6.91 4.71 9.91
CA GLY A 120 -6.09 5.56 10.79
C GLY A 120 -5.39 6.68 10.02
N GLY A 121 -5.79 7.94 10.23
CA GLY A 121 -5.19 9.10 9.55
C GLY A 121 -5.22 8.97 8.03
N ILE A 122 -4.05 9.04 7.37
CA ILE A 122 -3.96 8.98 5.90
C ILE A 122 -4.28 7.58 5.33
N GLY A 123 -4.37 6.54 6.17
CA GLY A 123 -4.87 5.23 5.77
C GLY A 123 -6.30 5.24 5.23
N ILE A 124 -6.99 6.38 5.32
CA ILE A 124 -8.28 6.60 4.66
C ILE A 124 -8.20 6.52 3.12
N THR A 125 -7.04 6.72 2.51
CA THR A 125 -6.93 6.80 1.04
C THR A 125 -7.35 5.52 0.31
N PRO A 126 -6.88 4.31 0.60
CA PRO A 126 -7.38 3.09 -0.03
C PRO A 126 -8.81 2.77 0.41
N ILE A 127 -9.13 3.03 1.66
CA ILE A 127 -10.43 2.74 2.26
C ILE A 127 -11.56 3.58 1.61
N LEU A 128 -11.29 4.83 1.22
CA LEU A 128 -12.26 5.69 0.55
C LEU A 128 -12.73 5.08 -0.78
N ALA A 129 -11.81 4.52 -1.58
CA ALA A 129 -12.17 3.84 -2.81
C ALA A 129 -12.98 2.56 -2.56
N MET A 130 -12.63 1.80 -1.50
CA MET A 130 -13.38 0.61 -1.09
C MET A 130 -14.80 0.95 -0.62
N ALA A 131 -14.96 1.99 0.19
CA ALA A 131 -16.28 2.44 0.66
C ALA A 131 -17.17 2.90 -0.50
N ARG A 132 -16.61 3.56 -1.52
CA ARG A 132 -17.34 3.90 -2.76
C ARG A 132 -17.81 2.67 -3.51
N GLU A 133 -16.94 1.69 -3.66
CA GLU A 133 -17.29 0.44 -4.33
C GLU A 133 -18.38 -0.32 -3.58
N ALA A 134 -18.30 -0.42 -2.24
CA ALA A 134 -19.32 -1.01 -1.42
C ALA A 134 -20.68 -0.28 -1.55
N ALA A 135 -20.65 1.04 -1.57
CA ALA A 135 -21.86 1.84 -1.81
C ALA A 135 -22.44 1.60 -3.22
N ARG A 136 -21.59 1.52 -4.25
CA ARG A 136 -21.97 1.26 -5.64
C ARG A 136 -22.59 -0.12 -5.83
N THR A 137 -22.07 -1.14 -5.12
CA THR A 137 -22.58 -2.52 -5.15
C THR A 137 -23.73 -2.76 -4.18
N HIS A 138 -24.14 -1.73 -3.42
CA HIS A 138 -25.17 -1.81 -2.39
C HIS A 138 -24.86 -2.86 -1.29
N THR A 139 -23.59 -3.20 -1.11
CA THR A 139 -23.16 -4.06 -0.01
C THR A 139 -23.11 -3.22 1.27
N PRO A 140 -23.73 -3.64 2.38
CA PRO A 140 -23.66 -2.92 3.66
C PRO A 140 -22.22 -2.65 4.10
N TRP A 141 -21.94 -1.43 4.58
CA TRP A 141 -20.61 -1.10 5.08
C TRP A 141 -20.64 -0.12 6.24
N ARG A 142 -19.67 -0.26 7.13
CA ARG A 142 -19.38 0.68 8.21
C ARG A 142 -17.93 1.12 8.08
N LEU A 143 -17.67 2.43 8.20
CA LEU A 143 -16.33 2.99 8.22
C LEU A 143 -16.11 3.74 9.53
N VAL A 144 -15.00 3.40 10.22
CA VAL A 144 -14.52 4.13 11.39
C VAL A 144 -13.20 4.81 11.02
N HIS A 145 -13.20 6.15 11.02
CA HIS A 145 -12.04 6.95 10.67
C HIS A 145 -11.47 7.62 11.92
N GLY A 146 -10.35 7.09 12.42
CA GLY A 146 -9.59 7.65 13.53
C GLY A 146 -8.47 8.59 13.07
N GLY A 147 -8.14 9.56 13.90
CA GLY A 147 -7.02 10.49 13.68
C GLY A 147 -6.70 11.25 14.95
N ARG A 148 -5.60 12.02 14.97
CA ARG A 148 -5.15 12.73 16.18
C ARG A 148 -6.15 13.79 16.62
N THR A 149 -6.65 14.56 15.67
CA THR A 149 -7.60 15.66 15.86
C THR A 149 -8.63 15.63 14.74
N ARG A 150 -9.77 16.26 14.94
CA ARG A 150 -10.81 16.39 13.90
C ARG A 150 -10.28 17.09 12.64
N THR A 151 -9.42 18.08 12.77
CA THR A 151 -8.81 18.80 11.65
C THR A 151 -7.80 17.98 10.85
N SER A 152 -7.34 16.86 11.40
CA SER A 152 -6.44 15.92 10.72
C SER A 152 -7.17 14.81 9.93
N LEU A 153 -8.50 14.71 10.05
CA LEU A 153 -9.32 13.71 9.36
C LEU A 153 -9.64 14.18 7.93
N ALA A 154 -8.87 13.67 6.97
CA ALA A 154 -9.05 14.02 5.57
C ALA A 154 -10.34 13.43 4.96
N PHE A 155 -10.85 14.06 3.89
CA PHE A 155 -12.01 13.62 3.12
C PHE A 155 -13.34 13.56 3.90
N GLY A 156 -13.46 14.27 5.04
CA GLY A 156 -14.62 14.18 5.92
C GLY A 156 -15.94 14.52 5.24
N ALA A 157 -16.00 15.59 4.44
CA ALA A 157 -17.22 15.99 3.73
C ALA A 157 -17.65 14.93 2.69
N GLU A 158 -16.68 14.34 1.99
CA GLU A 158 -16.92 13.30 0.99
C GLU A 158 -17.41 12.00 1.63
N LEU A 159 -16.79 11.59 2.75
CA LEU A 159 -17.23 10.43 3.52
C LEU A 159 -18.64 10.60 4.10
N THR A 160 -18.96 11.80 4.58
CA THR A 160 -20.29 12.12 5.07
C THR A 160 -21.34 12.00 3.95
N ALA A 161 -21.05 12.55 2.77
CA ALA A 161 -21.94 12.43 1.63
C ALA A 161 -22.11 10.98 1.16
N LEU A 162 -21.04 10.17 1.23
CA LEU A 162 -21.09 8.76 0.88
C LEU A 162 -21.96 7.96 1.86
N ALA A 163 -21.94 8.31 3.15
CA ALA A 163 -22.77 7.70 4.18
C ALA A 163 -24.28 8.04 4.08
N GLU A 164 -24.64 9.07 3.31
CA GLU A 164 -26.05 9.38 3.00
C GLU A 164 -26.65 8.37 2.01
N LEU A 165 -25.81 7.61 1.29
CA LEU A 165 -26.26 6.53 0.43
C LEU A 165 -26.72 5.33 1.26
N PRO A 166 -27.72 4.54 0.78
CA PRO A 166 -28.23 3.39 1.50
C PRO A 166 -27.14 2.36 1.83
N GLY A 167 -27.15 1.85 3.06
CA GLY A 167 -26.25 0.77 3.51
C GLY A 167 -24.90 1.23 4.05
N GLY A 168 -24.57 2.51 4.01
CA GLY A 168 -23.32 3.06 4.52
C GLY A 168 -23.44 3.75 5.87
N THR A 169 -22.42 3.62 6.71
CA THR A 169 -22.26 4.43 7.92
C THR A 169 -20.81 4.87 8.09
N VAL A 170 -20.61 6.10 8.55
CA VAL A 170 -19.29 6.67 8.84
C VAL A 170 -19.27 7.21 10.26
N GLU A 171 -18.22 6.84 10.99
CA GLU A 171 -17.93 7.33 12.32
C GLU A 171 -16.55 7.99 12.34
N PHE A 172 -16.45 9.21 12.83
CA PHE A 172 -15.20 9.93 13.00
C PHE A 172 -14.79 9.89 14.48
N VAL A 173 -13.57 9.38 14.74
CA VAL A 173 -13.00 9.21 16.08
C VAL A 173 -11.71 10.03 16.21
N PRO A 174 -11.81 11.37 16.41
CA PRO A 174 -10.65 12.18 16.74
C PRO A 174 -10.19 11.83 18.17
N GLN A 175 -8.89 11.49 18.28
CA GLN A 175 -8.31 10.96 19.50
C GLN A 175 -8.32 11.95 20.67
N ASP A 176 -8.18 13.23 20.37
CA ASP A 176 -8.24 14.31 21.37
C ASP A 176 -9.64 14.53 21.97
N GLU A 177 -10.69 14.06 21.29
CA GLU A 177 -12.08 14.17 21.73
C GLU A 177 -12.61 12.86 22.35
N HIS A 178 -12.25 11.72 21.76
CA HIS A 178 -12.86 10.40 22.06
C HIS A 178 -11.87 9.33 22.50
N GLY A 179 -10.55 9.61 22.49
CA GLY A 179 -9.53 8.59 22.70
C GLY A 179 -9.33 7.72 21.46
N HIS A 180 -8.76 6.54 21.65
CA HIS A 180 -8.55 5.57 20.58
C HIS A 180 -9.86 4.91 20.14
N ILE A 181 -9.89 4.37 18.91
CA ILE A 181 -10.99 3.53 18.44
C ILE A 181 -11.16 2.33 19.41
N ASP A 182 -12.37 2.11 19.89
CA ASP A 182 -12.72 0.95 20.72
C ASP A 182 -12.84 -0.30 19.82
N LEU A 183 -11.71 -0.96 19.61
CA LEU A 183 -11.64 -2.16 18.75
C LEU A 183 -12.36 -3.36 19.38
N ASP A 184 -12.44 -3.45 20.70
CA ASP A 184 -13.09 -4.57 21.37
C ASP A 184 -14.60 -4.56 21.10
N THR A 185 -15.25 -3.40 21.22
CA THR A 185 -16.66 -3.24 20.84
C THR A 185 -16.84 -3.35 19.32
N LEU A 186 -15.96 -2.71 18.54
CA LEU A 186 -16.12 -2.64 17.09
C LEU A 186 -16.02 -4.00 16.40
N LEU A 187 -15.08 -4.85 16.84
CA LEU A 187 -14.83 -6.18 16.26
C LEU A 187 -15.66 -7.29 16.94
N GLY A 188 -16.15 -7.05 18.17
CA GLY A 188 -16.98 -8.00 18.89
C GLY A 188 -18.40 -8.13 18.36
N ASP A 189 -18.93 -7.11 17.72
CA ASP A 189 -20.32 -7.04 17.22
C ASP A 189 -20.46 -7.26 15.70
N LEU A 190 -19.49 -7.95 15.08
CA LEU A 190 -19.55 -8.19 13.64
C LEU A 190 -20.62 -9.21 13.26
N ALA A 191 -21.42 -8.85 12.25
CA ALA A 191 -22.34 -9.82 11.66
C ALA A 191 -21.56 -10.92 10.90
N PRO A 192 -22.04 -12.17 10.91
CA PRO A 192 -21.39 -13.25 10.17
C PRO A 192 -21.20 -12.90 8.68
N GLY A 193 -20.01 -13.16 8.13
CA GLY A 193 -19.66 -12.83 6.74
C GLY A 193 -19.22 -11.38 6.52
N THR A 194 -19.12 -10.55 7.56
CA THR A 194 -18.51 -9.23 7.45
C THR A 194 -17.00 -9.36 7.25
N GLN A 195 -16.49 -8.76 6.19
CA GLN A 195 -15.05 -8.66 5.95
C GLN A 195 -14.47 -7.38 6.55
N VAL A 196 -13.31 -7.51 7.20
CA VAL A 196 -12.63 -6.40 7.89
C VAL A 196 -11.42 -5.94 7.08
N TYR A 197 -11.35 -4.63 6.80
CA TYR A 197 -10.22 -3.97 6.15
C TYR A 197 -9.68 -2.87 7.03
N CYS A 198 -8.37 -2.83 7.24
CA CYS A 198 -7.75 -1.80 8.05
C CYS A 198 -6.50 -1.22 7.37
N CYS A 199 -6.42 0.11 7.31
CA CYS A 199 -5.21 0.82 6.89
C CYS A 199 -4.93 1.99 7.84
N GLY A 200 -3.68 2.09 8.32
CA GLY A 200 -3.32 3.12 9.29
C GLY A 200 -1.92 2.93 9.89
N PRO A 201 -1.64 3.58 11.02
CA PRO A 201 -0.36 3.43 11.71
C PRO A 201 -0.22 2.03 12.33
N GLU A 202 1.03 1.55 12.43
CA GLU A 202 1.35 0.20 12.90
C GLU A 202 0.69 -0.21 14.22
N PRO A 203 0.59 0.64 15.26
CA PRO A 203 -0.12 0.25 16.49
C PRO A 203 -1.60 -0.08 16.28
N LEU A 204 -2.27 0.58 15.32
CA LEU A 204 -3.66 0.27 14.97
C LEU A 204 -3.75 -1.06 14.24
N LEU A 205 -2.87 -1.29 13.25
CA LEU A 205 -2.86 -2.52 12.47
C LEU A 205 -2.58 -3.73 13.37
N ALA A 206 -1.54 -3.68 14.19
CA ALA A 206 -1.21 -4.74 15.14
C ALA A 206 -2.37 -5.05 16.11
N ALA A 207 -3.05 -4.01 16.62
CA ALA A 207 -4.18 -4.18 17.52
C ALA A 207 -5.42 -4.79 16.83
N VAL A 208 -5.62 -4.52 15.53
CA VAL A 208 -6.68 -5.16 14.73
C VAL A 208 -6.32 -6.61 14.42
N GLU A 209 -5.10 -6.88 13.96
CA GLU A 209 -4.62 -8.24 13.65
C GLU A 209 -4.65 -9.18 14.87
N GLU A 210 -4.29 -8.68 16.05
CA GLU A 210 -4.38 -9.44 17.30
C GLU A 210 -5.81 -9.88 17.62
N ARG A 211 -6.82 -9.03 17.35
CA ARG A 211 -8.23 -9.26 17.69
C ARG A 211 -9.00 -9.96 16.59
N HIS A 212 -8.57 -9.75 15.34
CA HIS A 212 -9.23 -10.30 14.16
C HIS A 212 -8.16 -10.71 13.13
N PRO A 213 -7.58 -11.93 13.29
CA PRO A 213 -6.48 -12.40 12.43
C PRO A 213 -6.81 -12.47 10.93
N ASP A 214 -8.10 -12.58 10.57
CA ASP A 214 -8.57 -12.60 9.19
C ASP A 214 -8.74 -11.19 8.60
N ALA A 215 -8.47 -10.12 9.36
CA ALA A 215 -8.51 -8.76 8.84
C ALA A 215 -7.47 -8.56 7.74
N ARG A 216 -7.89 -7.95 6.65
CA ARG A 216 -6.98 -7.52 5.59
C ARG A 216 -6.41 -6.16 5.95
N THR A 217 -5.09 -6.06 5.97
CA THR A 217 -4.38 -4.84 6.39
C THR A 217 -3.43 -4.33 5.32
N GLU A 218 -3.29 -3.00 5.22
CA GLU A 218 -2.27 -2.36 4.38
C GLU A 218 -1.38 -1.45 5.21
N ARG A 219 -0.07 -1.56 5.02
CA ARG A 219 0.98 -0.78 5.69
C ARG A 219 1.62 0.22 4.75
N PHE A 220 1.72 1.48 5.17
CA PHE A 220 2.45 2.53 4.42
C PHE A 220 3.90 2.70 4.87
N ALA A 221 4.29 2.04 5.95
CA ALA A 221 5.66 1.99 6.44
C ALA A 221 5.93 0.60 7.02
N ALA A 222 7.15 0.11 6.85
CA ALA A 222 7.55 -1.12 7.52
C ALA A 222 7.55 -0.91 9.04
N PRO A 223 7.07 -1.87 9.82
CA PRO A 223 7.28 -1.89 11.27
C PRO A 223 8.75 -1.78 11.62
N ALA A 224 9.06 -1.23 12.80
CA ALA A 224 10.43 -1.26 13.29
C ALA A 224 10.91 -2.72 13.35
N ALA A 225 12.04 -3.01 12.69
CA ALA A 225 12.57 -4.36 12.66
C ALA A 225 12.83 -4.84 14.09
N ALA A 226 12.23 -5.97 14.46
CA ALA A 226 12.54 -6.62 15.72
C ALA A 226 14.02 -7.05 15.70
N PRO A 227 14.73 -6.94 16.83
CA PRO A 227 16.07 -7.51 16.96
C PRO A 227 16.03 -8.99 16.56
N ARG A 228 16.92 -9.41 15.67
CA ARG A 228 17.00 -10.81 15.27
C ARG A 228 18.16 -11.47 16.00
N ASP A 229 17.89 -12.66 16.51
CA ASP A 229 18.92 -13.51 17.07
C ASP A 229 19.68 -14.19 15.92
N GLY A 230 20.97 -13.88 15.78
CA GLY A 230 21.89 -14.46 14.81
C GLY A 230 22.44 -13.48 13.78
N GLU A 231 23.66 -13.76 13.31
CA GLU A 231 24.28 -13.04 12.21
C GLU A 231 23.69 -13.51 10.86
N ASP A 232 23.50 -12.57 9.95
CA ASP A 232 23.10 -12.88 8.57
C ASP A 232 24.17 -13.77 7.91
N SER A 233 23.77 -14.95 7.42
CA SER A 233 24.68 -15.86 6.69
C SER A 233 24.88 -15.38 5.24
N THR A 234 26.06 -15.61 4.68
CA THR A 234 26.31 -15.44 3.24
C THR A 234 25.55 -16.51 2.45
N PHE A 235 25.00 -16.15 1.30
CA PHE A 235 24.36 -17.06 0.36
C PHE A 235 24.55 -16.59 -1.08
N ASP A 236 24.36 -17.51 -2.05
CA ASP A 236 24.44 -17.21 -3.48
C ASP A 236 23.08 -17.07 -4.13
N ILE A 237 22.93 -16.08 -5.01
CA ILE A 237 21.81 -15.95 -5.94
C ILE A 237 22.29 -16.36 -7.33
N VAL A 238 21.62 -17.36 -7.91
CA VAL A 238 21.81 -17.75 -9.31
C VAL A 238 20.66 -17.17 -10.13
N CYS A 239 20.97 -16.28 -11.07
CA CYS A 239 20.01 -15.70 -12.01
C CYS A 239 19.77 -16.70 -13.15
N SER A 240 18.59 -17.32 -13.19
CA SER A 240 18.30 -18.43 -14.11
C SER A 240 18.39 -18.06 -15.59
N ARG A 241 18.02 -16.81 -15.94
CA ARG A 241 18.00 -16.34 -17.33
C ARG A 241 19.39 -16.02 -17.89
N THR A 242 20.31 -15.61 -17.01
CA THR A 242 21.66 -15.19 -17.41
C THR A 242 22.77 -16.17 -17.00
N GLY A 243 22.46 -17.10 -16.11
CA GLY A 243 23.44 -18.03 -15.50
C GLY A 243 24.42 -17.36 -14.54
N ARG A 244 24.25 -16.06 -14.25
CA ARG A 244 25.16 -15.33 -13.36
C ARG A 244 24.90 -15.69 -11.91
N THR A 245 25.98 -15.83 -11.14
CA THR A 245 25.90 -16.03 -9.69
C THR A 245 26.37 -14.75 -8.99
N VAL A 246 25.63 -14.33 -7.97
CA VAL A 246 25.91 -13.15 -7.14
C VAL A 246 25.92 -13.57 -5.68
N GLU A 247 27.04 -13.33 -4.99
CA GLU A 247 27.16 -13.53 -3.56
C GLU A 247 26.47 -12.40 -2.78
N VAL A 248 25.67 -12.76 -1.79
CA VAL A 248 25.00 -11.83 -0.87
C VAL A 248 25.61 -11.97 0.51
N GLY A 249 26.48 -11.04 0.89
CA GLY A 249 27.14 -11.01 2.18
C GLY A 249 26.23 -10.62 3.35
N PRO A 250 26.70 -10.78 4.60
CA PRO A 250 26.00 -10.26 5.78
C PRO A 250 25.76 -8.76 5.68
N GLY A 251 24.58 -8.31 6.13
CA GLY A 251 24.22 -6.90 6.13
C GLY A 251 23.93 -6.27 4.75
N THR A 252 24.04 -7.05 3.66
CA THR A 252 23.68 -6.61 2.31
C THR A 252 22.35 -7.24 1.92
N THR A 253 21.42 -6.44 1.33
CA THR A 253 20.19 -7.01 0.81
C THR A 253 20.42 -7.76 -0.51
N ALA A 254 19.55 -8.71 -0.85
CA ALA A 254 19.60 -9.39 -2.14
C ALA A 254 19.48 -8.39 -3.31
N LEU A 255 18.65 -7.37 -3.14
CA LEU A 255 18.48 -6.28 -4.12
C LEU A 255 19.78 -5.51 -4.34
N ASP A 256 20.43 -5.03 -3.25
CA ASP A 256 21.66 -4.25 -3.37
C ASP A 256 22.79 -5.06 -3.99
N ALA A 257 22.91 -6.35 -3.66
CA ALA A 257 23.90 -7.23 -4.24
C ALA A 257 23.72 -7.41 -5.76
N LEU A 258 22.46 -7.60 -6.20
CA LEU A 258 22.11 -7.71 -7.62
C LEU A 258 22.36 -6.40 -8.38
N GLU A 259 21.94 -5.26 -7.82
CA GLU A 259 22.18 -3.94 -8.42
C GLU A 259 23.71 -3.66 -8.53
N ASN A 260 24.47 -3.93 -7.48
CA ASN A 260 25.94 -3.77 -7.49
C ASN A 260 26.61 -4.69 -8.53
N ALA A 261 26.01 -5.86 -8.80
CA ALA A 261 26.47 -6.75 -9.85
C ALA A 261 25.99 -6.31 -11.26
N GLY A 262 25.27 -5.20 -11.39
CA GLY A 262 24.75 -4.70 -12.64
C GLY A 262 23.59 -5.52 -13.21
N ILE A 263 22.83 -6.19 -12.34
CA ILE A 263 21.61 -6.90 -12.68
C ILE A 263 20.43 -5.99 -12.31
N PRO A 264 19.69 -5.44 -13.28
CA PRO A 264 18.59 -4.54 -12.98
C PRO A 264 17.42 -5.32 -12.36
N VAL A 265 16.90 -4.82 -11.25
CA VAL A 265 15.70 -5.32 -10.59
C VAL A 265 14.76 -4.14 -10.36
N ALA A 266 13.48 -4.33 -10.66
CA ALA A 266 12.47 -3.32 -10.32
C ALA A 266 12.42 -3.16 -8.79
N SER A 267 12.51 -1.94 -8.30
CA SER A 267 12.44 -1.65 -6.86
C SER A 267 11.84 -0.29 -6.60
N SER A 268 11.17 -0.13 -5.45
CA SER A 268 10.53 1.13 -5.07
C SER A 268 10.70 1.44 -3.58
N CYS A 269 9.91 0.86 -2.66
CA CYS A 269 9.94 1.22 -1.23
C CYS A 269 11.25 0.84 -0.54
N ARG A 270 11.87 -0.28 -0.90
CA ARG A 270 13.03 -0.92 -0.23
C ARG A 270 12.76 -1.33 1.23
N ASP A 271 11.51 -1.35 1.64
CA ASP A 271 11.03 -1.60 3.00
C ASP A 271 10.17 -2.89 3.10
N GLY A 272 10.01 -3.66 1.99
CA GLY A 272 9.27 -4.94 1.98
C GLY A 272 7.75 -4.82 2.05
N ILE A 273 7.18 -3.69 1.62
CA ILE A 273 5.73 -3.41 1.74
C ILE A 273 5.02 -3.14 0.42
N CYS A 274 5.73 -3.02 -0.73
CA CYS A 274 5.11 -2.57 -1.97
C CYS A 274 5.07 -3.60 -3.10
N GLY A 275 5.72 -4.73 -2.96
CA GLY A 275 5.73 -5.80 -3.96
C GLY A 275 6.59 -5.56 -5.20
N THR A 276 7.08 -4.33 -5.47
CA THR A 276 7.79 -3.99 -6.72
C THR A 276 9.02 -4.88 -6.99
N CYS A 277 9.71 -5.33 -5.94
CA CYS A 277 10.90 -6.19 -6.05
C CYS A 277 10.57 -7.68 -5.86
N GLU A 278 9.30 -8.07 -5.94
CA GLU A 278 8.91 -9.47 -5.87
C GLU A 278 9.53 -10.24 -7.02
N THR A 279 10.21 -11.32 -6.67
CA THR A 279 10.92 -12.15 -7.65
C THR A 279 10.63 -13.62 -7.38
N LYS A 280 10.33 -14.36 -8.45
CA LYS A 280 10.03 -15.79 -8.36
C LYS A 280 11.26 -16.57 -7.94
N VAL A 281 11.08 -17.46 -6.97
CA VAL A 281 12.07 -18.42 -6.51
C VAL A 281 11.86 -19.74 -7.24
N LEU A 282 12.90 -20.22 -7.92
CA LEU A 282 12.87 -21.48 -8.68
C LEU A 282 13.46 -22.64 -7.87
N GLU A 283 14.52 -22.37 -7.07
CA GLU A 283 15.14 -23.34 -6.18
C GLU A 283 15.66 -22.66 -4.91
N GLY A 284 15.70 -23.41 -3.80
CA GLY A 284 16.13 -22.96 -2.49
C GLY A 284 14.95 -22.48 -1.62
N THR A 285 15.25 -22.09 -0.39
CA THR A 285 14.25 -21.65 0.58
C THR A 285 14.53 -20.23 0.99
N PRO A 286 13.61 -19.28 0.68
CA PRO A 286 13.76 -17.89 1.12
C PRO A 286 13.53 -17.74 2.64
N ASP A 287 14.22 -16.76 3.23
CA ASP A 287 13.97 -16.22 4.56
C ASP A 287 13.17 -14.93 4.41
N HIS A 288 11.84 -15.07 4.46
CA HIS A 288 10.93 -13.96 4.26
C HIS A 288 11.04 -12.93 5.39
N ARG A 289 11.18 -11.66 5.00
CA ARG A 289 11.31 -10.52 5.91
C ARG A 289 10.41 -9.35 5.50
N ASP A 290 9.56 -9.58 4.51
CA ASP A 290 8.56 -8.64 4.04
C ASP A 290 7.30 -8.65 4.94
N PHE A 291 6.44 -7.68 4.69
CA PHE A 291 5.15 -7.50 5.36
C PHE A 291 3.98 -7.61 4.37
N LEU A 292 4.22 -8.23 3.21
CA LEU A 292 3.27 -8.32 2.11
C LEU A 292 2.73 -9.73 1.89
N LEU A 293 3.62 -10.73 1.86
CA LEU A 293 3.23 -12.11 1.62
C LEU A 293 2.44 -12.67 2.80
N THR A 294 1.35 -13.37 2.49
CA THR A 294 0.57 -14.15 3.45
C THR A 294 1.38 -15.35 3.97
N ASP A 295 0.98 -15.93 5.08
CA ASP A 295 1.63 -17.12 5.63
C ASP A 295 1.63 -18.28 4.64
N THR A 296 0.53 -18.50 3.89
CA THR A 296 0.44 -19.51 2.84
C THR A 296 1.44 -19.27 1.70
N GLU A 297 1.61 -18.02 1.27
CA GLU A 297 2.59 -17.65 0.23
C GLU A 297 4.02 -17.80 0.72
N ARG A 298 4.31 -17.45 1.98
CA ARG A 298 5.61 -17.67 2.62
C ARG A 298 5.94 -19.15 2.76
N GLU A 299 4.98 -19.99 3.15
CA GLU A 299 5.13 -21.42 3.22
C GLU A 299 5.39 -22.05 1.85
N ALA A 300 4.72 -21.56 0.82
CA ALA A 300 4.92 -22.01 -0.56
C ALA A 300 6.33 -21.66 -1.08
N GLY A 301 6.94 -20.55 -0.60
CA GLY A 301 8.29 -20.12 -0.96
C GLY A 301 8.48 -19.85 -2.45
N ALA A 302 7.38 -19.57 -3.18
CA ALA A 302 7.40 -19.43 -4.64
C ALA A 302 7.95 -18.08 -5.13
N SER A 303 7.96 -17.08 -4.28
CA SER A 303 8.52 -15.74 -4.55
C SER A 303 9.14 -15.14 -3.29
N MET A 304 9.88 -14.05 -3.44
CA MET A 304 10.44 -13.29 -2.33
C MET A 304 10.59 -11.79 -2.67
N MET A 305 10.56 -10.95 -1.65
CA MET A 305 10.87 -9.52 -1.76
C MET A 305 12.38 -9.31 -1.61
N LEU A 306 13.09 -9.01 -2.72
CA LEU A 306 14.56 -8.92 -2.75
C LEU A 306 15.13 -7.81 -1.86
N CYS A 307 14.33 -6.76 -1.58
CA CYS A 307 14.80 -5.60 -0.80
C CYS A 307 15.01 -5.90 0.69
N VAL A 308 14.36 -6.95 1.23
CA VAL A 308 14.41 -7.25 2.67
C VAL A 308 14.68 -8.73 2.97
N SER A 309 14.18 -9.65 2.11
CA SER A 309 14.25 -11.09 2.36
C SER A 309 15.64 -11.65 2.02
N ARG A 310 16.00 -12.75 2.67
CA ARG A 310 17.28 -13.45 2.50
C ARG A 310 17.06 -14.93 2.16
N ALA A 311 18.05 -15.79 2.40
CA ALA A 311 17.97 -17.22 2.17
C ALA A 311 18.17 -18.00 3.46
N ARG A 312 17.42 -19.11 3.61
CA ARG A 312 17.66 -20.14 4.63
C ARG A 312 18.59 -21.25 4.10
N THR A 313 18.71 -21.36 2.77
CA THR A 313 19.61 -22.27 2.08
C THR A 313 20.86 -21.51 1.60
N PRO A 314 22.01 -22.19 1.41
CA PRO A 314 23.25 -21.55 0.93
C PRO A 314 23.11 -20.93 -0.47
N ARG A 315 22.07 -21.31 -1.23
CA ARG A 315 21.82 -20.85 -2.59
C ARG A 315 20.34 -20.71 -2.86
N LEU A 316 19.99 -19.66 -3.63
CA LEU A 316 18.68 -19.47 -4.27
C LEU A 316 18.87 -19.42 -5.79
N VAL A 317 17.94 -20.00 -6.55
CA VAL A 317 17.81 -19.79 -8.00
C VAL A 317 16.59 -18.92 -8.25
N LEU A 318 16.80 -17.74 -8.83
CA LEU A 318 15.74 -16.75 -9.08
C LEU A 318 15.47 -16.59 -10.57
N ASP A 319 14.24 -16.26 -10.93
CA ASP A 319 13.81 -16.00 -12.31
C ASP A 319 14.25 -14.58 -12.77
N LEU A 320 15.57 -14.39 -12.88
CA LEU A 320 16.27 -13.16 -13.28
C LEU A 320 17.18 -13.39 -14.49
#